data_03b9c4db00fda6536afc385547799e63
#
_entry.id   03b9c4db00fda6536afc385547799e63
#
_cell.length_a   1.000
_cell.length_b   1.000
_cell.length_c   1.000
_cell.angle_alpha   90.00
_cell.angle_beta   90.00
_cell.angle_gamma   90.00
#
_symmetry.space_group_name_H-M   'P 1'
#
loop_
_entity.id
_entity.type
_entity.pdbx_description
1 polymer ?
#
loop_
_entity_poly.entity_id
_entity_poly.type
_entity_poly.pdbx_seq_one_letter_code
_entity_poly.pdbx_strand_id
1 'polypeptide(L)'
;MRSRLGELSLGTLFAATLAFLYLPIAVLVGLSFNESGLPTAWGGFSTRWYGELARDEEVRDAALSTLLVALGATALSVLLGTPLAFGLNRLRSRTLDGLVFVPMIIPDIVYAIAFLSAFNLVFTQALGRQLGLWSVVLAHATFGVAFVAIVVSTRLAHYDHSTVEASLDLGASELRTFLHVTLPQIAPGVVAGALIVFTLSVDEFVIAFFTAGIEVTLPIKIYSMVRFGVTPVVNALAAIVLGVSIVLVLAALRLRGREAHP
;
A
#
# COMPACT_ATOMS: atom_id res chain seq x y z
N MET A 1 17.18 -27.63 -30.70
CA MET A 1 17.67 -26.35 -31.26
C MET A 1 16.54 -25.35 -31.22
N ARG A 2 16.48 -24.49 -30.19
CA ARG A 2 15.61 -23.29 -30.22
C ARG A 2 16.14 -22.40 -31.33
N SER A 3 15.32 -22.07 -32.31
CA SER A 3 15.74 -21.25 -33.44
C SER A 3 16.10 -19.86 -32.93
N ARG A 4 17.27 -19.30 -33.30
CA ARG A 4 17.69 -17.92 -33.01
C ARG A 4 16.61 -16.88 -33.37
N LEU A 5 15.79 -17.19 -34.37
CA LEU A 5 14.64 -16.39 -34.79
C LEU A 5 13.54 -16.34 -33.70
N GLY A 6 13.28 -17.44 -32.99
CA GLY A 6 12.32 -17.46 -31.87
C GLY A 6 12.79 -16.67 -30.65
N GLU A 7 14.08 -16.67 -30.36
CA GLU A 7 14.65 -15.89 -29.25
C GLU A 7 14.67 -14.39 -29.58
N LEU A 8 14.96 -14.02 -30.82
CA LEU A 8 14.90 -12.64 -31.29
C LEU A 8 13.46 -12.09 -31.28
N SER A 9 12.48 -12.89 -31.72
CA SER A 9 11.07 -12.48 -31.71
C SER A 9 10.52 -12.31 -30.29
N LEU A 10 10.88 -13.19 -29.35
CA LEU A 10 10.53 -13.08 -27.94
C LEU A 10 11.20 -11.86 -27.28
N GLY A 11 12.46 -11.61 -27.55
CA GLY A 11 13.19 -10.43 -27.08
C GLY A 11 12.59 -9.12 -27.58
N THR A 12 12.22 -9.07 -28.85
CA THR A 12 11.57 -7.89 -29.46
C THR A 12 10.19 -7.64 -28.86
N LEU A 13 9.38 -8.71 -28.68
CA LEU A 13 8.08 -8.61 -28.06
C LEU A 13 8.18 -8.12 -26.60
N PHE A 14 9.12 -8.68 -25.84
CA PHE A 14 9.39 -8.25 -24.47
C PHE A 14 9.80 -6.77 -24.40
N ALA A 15 10.74 -6.33 -25.24
CA ALA A 15 11.16 -4.93 -25.29
C ALA A 15 10.02 -3.99 -25.71
N ALA A 16 9.21 -4.39 -26.70
CA ALA A 16 8.04 -3.61 -27.12
C ALA A 16 6.99 -3.50 -26.00
N THR A 17 6.74 -4.58 -25.25
CA THR A 17 5.83 -4.57 -24.10
C THR A 17 6.35 -3.63 -23.01
N LEU A 18 7.63 -3.70 -22.68
CA LEU A 18 8.21 -2.79 -21.70
C LEU A 18 8.15 -1.33 -22.16
N ALA A 19 8.48 -1.06 -23.43
CA ALA A 19 8.38 0.29 -24.00
C ALA A 19 6.92 0.79 -23.92
N PHE A 20 5.95 -0.02 -24.28
CA PHE A 20 4.53 0.34 -24.21
C PHE A 20 4.08 0.69 -22.77
N LEU A 21 4.56 -0.06 -21.77
CA LEU A 21 4.23 0.17 -20.37
C LEU A 21 4.94 1.42 -19.80
N TYR A 22 6.20 1.61 -20.10
CA TYR A 22 7.01 2.67 -19.46
C TYR A 22 7.06 3.98 -20.26
N LEU A 23 6.76 3.98 -21.56
CA LEU A 23 6.79 5.18 -22.39
C LEU A 23 5.87 6.29 -21.88
N PRO A 24 4.58 6.03 -21.52
CA PRO A 24 3.72 7.06 -20.95
C PRO A 24 4.28 7.67 -19.66
N ILE A 25 4.88 6.84 -18.81
CA ILE A 25 5.49 7.28 -17.55
C ILE A 25 6.73 8.16 -17.84
N ALA A 26 7.57 7.74 -18.79
CA ALA A 26 8.73 8.52 -19.20
C ALA A 26 8.33 9.88 -19.81
N VAL A 27 7.25 9.91 -20.60
CA VAL A 27 6.68 11.16 -21.15
C VAL A 27 6.19 12.07 -20.03
N LEU A 28 5.45 11.53 -19.05
CA LEU A 28 4.97 12.29 -17.87
C LEU A 28 6.16 12.90 -17.10
N VAL A 29 7.19 12.10 -16.81
CA VAL A 29 8.39 12.56 -16.13
C VAL A 29 9.12 13.61 -16.97
N GLY A 30 9.23 13.42 -18.29
CA GLY A 30 9.80 14.44 -19.20
C GLY A 30 9.02 15.75 -19.15
N LEU A 31 7.69 15.68 -19.23
CA LEU A 31 6.82 16.86 -19.18
C LEU A 31 6.79 17.57 -17.83
N SER A 32 7.21 16.91 -16.76
CA SER A 32 7.37 17.57 -15.44
C SER A 32 8.46 18.64 -15.42
N PHE A 33 9.40 18.58 -16.36
CA PHE A 33 10.46 19.56 -16.55
C PHE A 33 10.16 20.59 -17.65
N ASN A 34 8.95 20.57 -18.22
CA ASN A 34 8.56 21.49 -19.29
C ASN A 34 8.33 22.90 -18.72
N GLU A 35 9.01 23.91 -19.23
CA GLU A 35 8.81 25.30 -18.82
C GLU A 35 7.42 25.84 -19.18
N SER A 36 6.86 25.38 -20.30
CA SER A 36 5.52 25.77 -20.73
C SER A 36 4.47 25.29 -19.74
N GLY A 37 3.50 26.16 -19.40
CA GLY A 37 2.31 25.81 -18.64
C GLY A 37 1.31 24.90 -19.41
N LEU A 38 1.57 24.68 -20.72
CA LEU A 38 0.71 23.87 -21.58
C LEU A 38 1.31 22.46 -21.76
N PRO A 39 0.53 21.41 -21.56
CA PRO A 39 1.02 20.03 -21.68
C PRO A 39 1.37 19.62 -23.13
N THR A 40 0.90 20.38 -24.12
CA THR A 40 1.02 20.05 -25.54
C THR A 40 2.19 20.76 -26.24
N ALA A 41 2.84 21.75 -25.58
CA ALA A 41 3.93 22.53 -26.18
C ALA A 41 5.16 22.47 -25.27
N TRP A 42 6.30 22.03 -25.82
CA TRP A 42 7.58 22.07 -25.12
C TRP A 42 8.15 23.50 -25.15
N GLY A 43 8.26 24.13 -23.98
CA GLY A 43 8.76 25.51 -23.84
C GLY A 43 10.21 25.63 -23.39
N GLY A 44 10.88 24.49 -23.15
CA GLY A 44 12.24 24.46 -22.60
C GLY A 44 12.30 23.65 -21.30
N PHE A 45 13.52 23.48 -20.76
CA PHE A 45 13.73 22.75 -19.50
C PHE A 45 13.61 23.71 -18.30
N SER A 46 12.82 23.32 -17.31
CA SER A 46 12.66 24.07 -16.07
C SER A 46 12.34 23.16 -14.89
N THR A 47 12.81 23.48 -13.70
CA THR A 47 12.48 22.81 -12.43
C THR A 47 11.51 23.62 -11.56
N ARG A 48 10.93 24.70 -12.10
CA ARG A 48 10.10 25.64 -11.33
C ARG A 48 8.91 24.98 -10.66
N TRP A 49 8.29 23.99 -11.32
CA TRP A 49 7.12 23.30 -10.81
C TRP A 49 7.38 22.50 -9.53
N TYR A 50 8.61 21.99 -9.38
CA TYR A 50 9.03 21.35 -8.11
C TYR A 50 9.18 22.36 -6.98
N GLY A 51 9.64 23.60 -7.30
CA GLY A 51 9.69 24.70 -6.35
C GLY A 51 8.29 25.21 -5.94
N GLU A 52 7.35 25.25 -6.88
CA GLU A 52 5.93 25.58 -6.60
C GLU A 52 5.29 24.54 -5.70
N LEU A 53 5.45 23.24 -6.02
CA LEU A 53 4.94 22.13 -5.20
C LEU A 53 5.50 22.14 -3.76
N ALA A 54 6.77 22.45 -3.60
CA ALA A 54 7.39 22.50 -2.27
C ALA A 54 6.81 23.62 -1.38
N ARG A 55 6.15 24.61 -1.98
CA ARG A 55 5.47 25.73 -1.28
C ARG A 55 3.96 25.54 -1.21
N ASP A 56 3.41 24.56 -1.88
CA ASP A 56 1.97 24.26 -1.89
C ASP A 56 1.59 23.59 -0.56
N GLU A 57 0.95 24.36 0.31
CA GLU A 57 0.51 23.87 1.63
C GLU A 57 -0.57 22.80 1.51
N GLU A 58 -1.47 22.87 0.51
CA GLU A 58 -2.52 21.88 0.31
C GLU A 58 -1.94 20.52 -0.11
N VAL A 59 -0.91 20.51 -0.97
CA VAL A 59 -0.20 19.28 -1.36
C VAL A 59 0.55 18.68 -0.17
N ARG A 60 1.22 19.52 0.62
CA ARG A 60 1.93 19.09 1.83
C ARG A 60 0.96 18.47 2.85
N ASP A 61 -0.15 19.14 3.13
CA ASP A 61 -1.15 18.68 4.10
C ASP A 61 -1.84 17.40 3.63
N ALA A 62 -2.14 17.28 2.34
CA ALA A 62 -2.63 16.05 1.72
C ALA A 62 -1.63 14.89 1.81
N ALA A 63 -0.33 15.16 1.64
CA ALA A 63 0.73 14.16 1.79
C ALA A 63 0.85 13.69 3.25
N LEU A 64 0.79 14.61 4.22
CA LEU A 64 0.77 14.28 5.65
C LEU A 64 -0.46 13.47 6.04
N SER A 65 -1.64 13.85 5.54
CA SER A 65 -2.89 13.09 5.73
C SER A 65 -2.76 11.66 5.21
N THR A 66 -2.21 11.48 4.01
CA THR A 66 -1.95 10.15 3.44
C THR A 66 -0.99 9.34 4.31
N LEU A 67 0.10 9.94 4.77
CA LEU A 67 1.06 9.26 5.62
C LEU A 67 0.45 8.83 6.96
N LEU A 68 -0.34 9.70 7.60
CA LEU A 68 -1.05 9.39 8.85
C LEU A 68 -2.05 8.25 8.66
N VAL A 69 -2.83 8.28 7.56
CA VAL A 69 -3.77 7.20 7.21
C VAL A 69 -3.02 5.90 6.99
N ALA A 70 -1.97 5.90 6.16
CA ALA A 70 -1.22 4.71 5.83
C ALA A 70 -0.55 4.08 7.06
N LEU A 71 0.07 4.88 7.93
CA LEU A 71 0.67 4.40 9.17
C LEU A 71 -0.39 3.86 10.15
N GLY A 72 -1.50 4.60 10.32
CA GLY A 72 -2.59 4.18 11.20
C GLY A 72 -3.26 2.88 10.73
N ALA A 73 -3.58 2.80 9.43
CA ALA A 73 -4.16 1.59 8.83
C ALA A 73 -3.19 0.40 8.93
N THR A 74 -1.90 0.61 8.66
CA THR A 74 -0.88 -0.43 8.78
C THR A 74 -0.75 -0.92 10.23
N ALA A 75 -0.68 -0.02 11.20
CA ALA A 75 -0.58 -0.38 12.61
C ALA A 75 -1.78 -1.22 13.07
N LEU A 76 -3.01 -0.79 12.73
CA LEU A 76 -4.22 -1.54 13.04
C LEU A 76 -4.25 -2.89 12.31
N SER A 77 -3.85 -2.92 11.05
CA SER A 77 -3.81 -4.17 10.27
C SER A 77 -2.84 -5.18 10.84
N VAL A 78 -1.67 -4.76 11.27
CA VAL A 78 -0.68 -5.64 11.94
C VAL A 78 -1.21 -6.12 13.29
N LEU A 79 -1.77 -5.21 14.07
CA LEU A 79 -2.30 -5.51 15.41
C LEU A 79 -3.44 -6.54 15.37
N LEU A 80 -4.31 -6.46 14.37
CA LEU A 80 -5.47 -7.36 14.23
C LEU A 80 -5.19 -8.55 13.31
N GLY A 81 -4.45 -8.36 12.24
CA GLY A 81 -4.14 -9.38 11.24
C GLY A 81 -3.18 -10.45 11.73
N THR A 82 -2.21 -10.07 12.60
CA THR A 82 -1.28 -11.06 13.18
C THR A 82 -2.01 -12.07 14.08
N PRO A 83 -2.82 -11.68 15.08
CA PRO A 83 -3.61 -12.62 15.85
C PRO A 83 -4.61 -13.42 15.00
N LEU A 84 -5.21 -12.78 13.98
CA LEU A 84 -6.09 -13.48 13.05
C LEU A 84 -5.37 -14.62 12.33
N ALA A 85 -4.12 -14.41 11.87
CA ALA A 85 -3.30 -15.45 11.26
C ALA A 85 -3.09 -16.66 12.18
N PHE A 86 -2.82 -16.42 13.47
CA PHE A 86 -2.73 -17.51 14.46
C PHE A 86 -4.05 -18.26 14.63
N GLY A 87 -5.17 -17.53 14.68
CA GLY A 87 -6.51 -18.14 14.73
C GLY A 87 -6.77 -19.04 13.53
N LEU A 88 -6.52 -18.58 12.32
CA LEU A 88 -6.68 -19.35 11.09
C LEU A 88 -5.82 -20.61 11.07
N ASN A 89 -4.54 -20.47 11.42
CA ASN A 89 -3.61 -21.60 11.46
C ASN A 89 -4.01 -22.66 12.51
N ARG A 90 -4.59 -22.24 13.63
CA ARG A 90 -5.08 -23.14 14.71
C ARG A 90 -6.38 -23.85 14.32
N LEU A 91 -7.34 -23.10 13.78
CA LEU A 91 -8.69 -23.62 13.50
C LEU A 91 -8.75 -24.43 12.20
N ARG A 92 -7.84 -24.18 11.23
CA ARG A 92 -7.73 -24.88 9.93
C ARG A 92 -9.06 -25.05 9.21
N SER A 93 -9.89 -23.99 9.20
CA SER A 93 -11.22 -24.00 8.61
C SER A 93 -11.21 -23.32 7.24
N ARG A 94 -11.53 -24.08 6.18
CA ARG A 94 -11.65 -23.55 4.82
C ARG A 94 -12.66 -22.41 4.70
N THR A 95 -13.73 -22.43 5.53
CA THR A 95 -14.74 -21.37 5.54
C THR A 95 -14.19 -20.08 6.10
N LEU A 96 -13.41 -20.15 7.20
CA LEU A 96 -12.77 -18.96 7.79
C LEU A 96 -11.69 -18.40 6.85
N ASP A 97 -10.90 -19.27 6.24
CA ASP A 97 -9.92 -18.86 5.22
C ASP A 97 -10.63 -18.11 4.08
N GLY A 98 -11.74 -18.68 3.56
CA GLY A 98 -12.55 -18.04 2.52
C GLY A 98 -13.08 -16.66 2.95
N LEU A 99 -13.59 -16.52 4.16
CA LEU A 99 -14.09 -15.23 4.68
C LEU A 99 -13.01 -14.15 4.76
N VAL A 100 -11.78 -14.51 5.12
CA VAL A 100 -10.66 -13.56 5.16
C VAL A 100 -10.25 -13.10 3.76
N PHE A 101 -10.47 -13.91 2.72
CA PHE A 101 -10.20 -13.51 1.34
C PHE A 101 -11.27 -12.58 0.74
N VAL A 102 -12.49 -12.57 1.29
CA VAL A 102 -13.61 -11.76 0.74
C VAL A 102 -13.25 -10.29 0.55
N PRO A 103 -12.64 -9.58 1.54
CA PRO A 103 -12.27 -8.17 1.37
C PRO A 103 -11.30 -7.89 0.23
N MET A 104 -10.51 -8.87 -0.20
CA MET A 104 -9.53 -8.72 -1.27
C MET A 104 -10.12 -8.90 -2.67
N ILE A 105 -11.33 -9.48 -2.76
CA ILE A 105 -12.00 -9.81 -4.02
C ILE A 105 -13.08 -8.78 -4.35
N ILE A 106 -13.64 -8.13 -3.32
CA ILE A 106 -14.68 -7.11 -3.49
C ILE A 106 -14.10 -5.91 -4.23
N PRO A 107 -14.76 -5.42 -5.31
CA PRO A 107 -14.35 -4.19 -5.97
C PRO A 107 -14.31 -2.99 -5.01
N ASP A 108 -13.27 -2.17 -5.08
CA ASP A 108 -13.03 -1.05 -4.16
C ASP A 108 -14.22 -0.09 -4.05
N ILE A 109 -14.92 0.15 -5.17
CA ILE A 109 -16.11 1.02 -5.18
C ILE A 109 -17.26 0.46 -4.34
N VAL A 110 -17.48 -0.86 -4.36
CA VAL A 110 -18.52 -1.52 -3.55
C VAL A 110 -18.15 -1.44 -2.07
N TYR A 111 -16.88 -1.66 -1.80
CA TYR A 111 -16.31 -1.58 -0.46
C TYR A 111 -16.45 -0.16 0.10
N ALA A 112 -16.09 0.85 -0.68
CA ALA A 112 -16.17 2.26 -0.32
C ALA A 112 -17.61 2.70 -0.01
N ILE A 113 -18.59 2.31 -0.84
CA ILE A 113 -20.00 2.64 -0.61
C ILE A 113 -20.55 1.93 0.64
N ALA A 114 -20.16 0.67 0.86
CA ALA A 114 -20.54 -0.07 2.06
C ALA A 114 -20.03 0.61 3.34
N PHE A 115 -18.75 1.04 3.35
CA PHE A 115 -18.19 1.78 4.49
C PHE A 115 -18.82 3.15 4.67
N LEU A 116 -19.03 3.91 3.60
CA LEU A 116 -19.71 5.19 3.66
C LEU A 116 -21.09 5.02 4.33
N SER A 117 -21.86 4.03 3.90
CA SER A 117 -23.19 3.75 4.44
C SER A 117 -23.14 3.34 5.92
N ALA A 118 -22.25 2.40 6.27
CA ALA A 118 -22.08 1.92 7.64
C ALA A 118 -21.58 3.03 8.58
N PHE A 119 -20.59 3.79 8.16
CA PHE A 119 -20.01 4.88 8.97
C PHE A 119 -21.01 6.02 9.14
N ASN A 120 -21.78 6.36 8.10
CA ASN A 120 -22.81 7.37 8.22
C ASN A 120 -23.91 6.94 9.20
N LEU A 121 -24.38 5.71 9.12
CA LEU A 121 -25.40 5.18 10.04
C LEU A 121 -24.89 5.15 11.49
N VAL A 122 -23.71 4.56 11.72
CA VAL A 122 -23.21 4.31 13.07
C VAL A 122 -22.57 5.56 13.67
N PHE A 123 -21.68 6.22 12.96
CA PHE A 123 -20.88 7.30 13.54
C PHE A 123 -21.55 8.66 13.36
N THR A 124 -22.11 8.95 12.18
CA THR A 124 -22.69 10.28 11.94
C THR A 124 -24.08 10.39 12.57
N GLN A 125 -24.99 9.45 12.30
CA GLN A 125 -26.35 9.54 12.78
C GLN A 125 -26.50 9.14 14.25
N ALA A 126 -25.87 8.03 14.69
CA ALA A 126 -26.01 7.55 16.05
C ALA A 126 -25.10 8.26 17.05
N LEU A 127 -23.87 8.63 16.67
CA LEU A 127 -22.86 9.22 17.56
C LEU A 127 -22.57 10.71 17.29
N GLY A 128 -23.16 11.31 16.26
CA GLY A 128 -22.93 12.72 15.89
C GLY A 128 -21.50 13.01 15.41
N ARG A 129 -20.71 12.00 15.08
CA ARG A 129 -19.30 12.13 14.68
C ARG A 129 -19.14 12.18 13.17
N GLN A 130 -18.61 13.28 12.67
CA GLN A 130 -18.34 13.44 11.24
C GLN A 130 -17.22 12.52 10.75
N LEU A 131 -17.26 12.15 9.47
CA LEU A 131 -16.19 11.44 8.79
C LEU A 131 -14.93 12.29 8.68
N GLY A 132 -13.78 11.65 8.61
CA GLY A 132 -12.48 12.31 8.55
C GLY A 132 -11.36 11.27 8.36
N LEU A 133 -10.09 11.62 8.65
CA LEU A 133 -8.97 10.69 8.48
C LEU A 133 -9.14 9.38 9.27
N TRP A 134 -9.78 9.44 10.45
CA TRP A 134 -10.05 8.24 11.27
C TRP A 134 -10.92 7.20 10.55
N SER A 135 -11.93 7.64 9.78
CA SER A 135 -12.79 6.74 9.00
C SER A 135 -12.03 6.11 7.84
N VAL A 136 -11.13 6.87 7.20
CA VAL A 136 -10.24 6.32 6.18
C VAL A 136 -9.31 5.26 6.79
N VAL A 137 -8.71 5.54 7.95
CA VAL A 137 -7.85 4.58 8.67
C VAL A 137 -8.58 3.27 8.96
N LEU A 138 -9.82 3.34 9.46
CA LEU A 138 -10.63 2.15 9.76
C LEU A 138 -10.98 1.37 8.49
N ALA A 139 -11.39 2.08 7.42
CA ALA A 139 -11.74 1.44 6.16
C ALA A 139 -10.52 0.74 5.52
N HIS A 140 -9.36 1.42 5.48
CA HIS A 140 -8.12 0.83 4.97
C HIS A 140 -7.62 -0.33 5.85
N ALA A 141 -7.74 -0.22 7.18
CA ALA A 141 -7.35 -1.30 8.07
C ALA A 141 -8.17 -2.57 7.83
N THR A 142 -9.44 -2.44 7.44
CA THR A 142 -10.31 -3.62 7.28
C THR A 142 -9.85 -4.54 6.14
N PHE A 143 -9.46 -4.00 4.98
CA PHE A 143 -8.83 -4.83 3.95
C PHE A 143 -7.38 -5.18 4.33
N GLY A 144 -6.66 -4.28 4.96
CA GLY A 144 -5.28 -4.47 5.39
C GLY A 144 -5.10 -5.65 6.35
N VAL A 145 -6.06 -5.87 7.26
CA VAL A 145 -6.08 -7.03 8.17
C VAL A 145 -6.01 -8.34 7.40
N ALA A 146 -6.75 -8.46 6.30
CA ALA A 146 -6.74 -9.67 5.45
C ALA A 146 -5.36 -9.91 4.84
N PHE A 147 -4.72 -8.87 4.28
CA PHE A 147 -3.37 -8.98 3.70
C PHE A 147 -2.33 -9.41 4.75
N VAL A 148 -2.33 -8.78 5.92
CA VAL A 148 -1.40 -9.17 7.00
C VAL A 148 -1.66 -10.60 7.44
N ALA A 149 -2.94 -10.98 7.65
CA ALA A 149 -3.29 -12.32 8.10
C ALA A 149 -2.80 -13.40 7.13
N ILE A 150 -2.96 -13.19 5.81
CA ILE A 150 -2.53 -14.14 4.79
C ILE A 150 -1.01 -14.25 4.74
N VAL A 151 -0.29 -13.12 4.74
CA VAL A 151 1.18 -13.11 4.68
C VAL A 151 1.79 -13.76 5.92
N VAL A 152 1.26 -13.45 7.10
CA VAL A 152 1.71 -14.06 8.36
C VAL A 152 1.35 -15.55 8.41
N SER A 153 0.16 -15.95 7.94
CA SER A 153 -0.24 -17.38 7.87
C SER A 153 0.73 -18.20 7.01
N THR A 154 1.24 -17.62 5.92
CA THR A 154 2.24 -18.29 5.08
C THR A 154 3.54 -18.55 5.85
N ARG A 155 3.95 -17.64 6.73
CA ARG A 155 5.10 -17.85 7.61
C ARG A 155 4.82 -18.88 8.69
N LEU A 156 3.62 -18.85 9.29
CA LEU A 156 3.21 -19.83 10.29
C LEU A 156 3.13 -21.26 9.73
N ALA A 157 2.86 -21.43 8.43
CA ALA A 157 2.88 -22.74 7.79
C ALA A 157 4.27 -23.39 7.73
N HIS A 158 5.35 -22.59 7.79
CA HIS A 158 6.74 -23.04 7.78
C HIS A 158 7.43 -22.86 9.15
N TYR A 159 6.63 -22.62 10.18
CA TYR A 159 7.10 -22.34 11.52
C TYR A 159 7.51 -23.63 12.25
N ASP A 160 8.66 -23.60 12.93
CA ASP A 160 9.14 -24.74 13.71
C ASP A 160 8.49 -24.75 15.11
N HIS A 161 7.47 -25.56 15.27
CA HIS A 161 6.78 -25.72 16.55
C HIS A 161 7.65 -26.31 17.64
N SER A 162 8.71 -27.07 17.31
CA SER A 162 9.59 -27.70 18.29
C SER A 162 10.32 -26.68 19.16
N THR A 163 10.64 -25.50 18.59
CA THR A 163 11.29 -24.42 19.34
C THR A 163 10.37 -23.80 20.41
N VAL A 164 9.04 -23.79 20.16
CA VAL A 164 8.05 -23.34 21.15
C VAL A 164 7.92 -24.35 22.27
N GLU A 165 7.79 -25.63 21.93
CA GLU A 165 7.69 -26.72 22.89
C GLU A 165 8.92 -26.73 23.78
N ALA A 166 10.13 -26.66 23.22
CA ALA A 166 11.38 -26.57 23.97
C ALA A 166 11.45 -25.36 24.91
N SER A 167 10.92 -24.20 24.47
CA SER A 167 10.87 -23.00 25.33
C SER A 167 9.95 -23.20 26.54
N LEU A 168 8.78 -23.81 26.30
CA LEU A 168 7.81 -24.12 27.37
C LEU A 168 8.35 -25.17 28.34
N ASP A 169 9.03 -26.21 27.85
CA ASP A 169 9.68 -27.27 28.66
C ASP A 169 10.80 -26.70 29.57
N LEU A 170 11.47 -25.65 29.08
CA LEU A 170 12.46 -24.91 29.90
C LEU A 170 11.81 -23.96 30.91
N GLY A 171 10.49 -23.97 31.06
CA GLY A 171 9.74 -23.19 32.05
C GLY A 171 9.44 -21.74 31.65
N ALA A 172 9.59 -21.37 30.37
CA ALA A 172 9.17 -20.05 29.93
C ALA A 172 7.63 -19.96 29.90
N SER A 173 7.08 -18.81 30.29
CA SER A 173 5.64 -18.54 30.12
C SER A 173 5.25 -18.37 28.63
N GLU A 174 3.99 -18.61 28.31
CA GLU A 174 3.47 -18.45 26.94
C GLU A 174 3.79 -17.07 26.33
N LEU A 175 3.63 -15.99 27.11
CA LEU A 175 3.94 -14.63 26.68
C LEU A 175 5.44 -14.46 26.39
N ARG A 176 6.31 -15.04 27.24
CA ARG A 176 7.76 -14.98 27.06
C ARG A 176 8.19 -15.77 25.83
N THR A 177 7.62 -16.96 25.64
CA THR A 177 7.83 -17.78 24.43
C THR A 177 7.35 -17.04 23.19
N PHE A 178 6.16 -16.42 23.22
CA PHE A 178 5.67 -15.63 22.11
C PHE A 178 6.64 -14.49 21.73
N LEU A 179 7.05 -13.67 22.69
CA LEU A 179 7.88 -12.50 22.41
C LEU A 179 9.32 -12.83 22.00
N HIS A 180 9.90 -13.91 22.53
CA HIS A 180 11.32 -14.21 22.31
C HIS A 180 11.58 -15.36 21.32
N VAL A 181 10.59 -16.20 21.05
CA VAL A 181 10.72 -17.34 20.12
C VAL A 181 9.81 -17.16 18.91
N THR A 182 8.49 -16.99 19.13
CA THR A 182 7.51 -16.96 18.04
C THR A 182 7.60 -15.68 17.23
N LEU A 183 7.52 -14.52 17.89
CA LEU A 183 7.49 -13.23 17.22
C LEU A 183 8.73 -12.98 16.35
N PRO A 184 9.97 -13.25 16.78
CA PRO A 184 11.14 -13.12 15.91
C PRO A 184 11.10 -14.01 14.67
N GLN A 185 10.56 -15.22 14.75
CA GLN A 185 10.46 -16.14 13.61
C GLN A 185 9.44 -15.67 12.58
N ILE A 186 8.32 -15.08 13.01
CA ILE A 186 7.27 -14.57 12.10
C ILE A 186 7.50 -13.11 11.70
N ALA A 187 8.39 -12.38 12.39
CA ALA A 187 8.64 -10.95 12.16
C ALA A 187 8.88 -10.59 10.68
N PRO A 188 9.63 -11.36 9.88
CA PRO A 188 9.76 -11.09 8.46
C PRO A 188 8.41 -11.10 7.72
N GLY A 189 7.49 -11.97 8.11
CA GLY A 189 6.12 -12.02 7.57
C GLY A 189 5.28 -10.82 8.02
N VAL A 190 5.37 -10.45 9.28
CA VAL A 190 4.67 -9.27 9.83
C VAL A 190 5.13 -7.99 9.13
N VAL A 191 6.46 -7.82 8.98
CA VAL A 191 7.03 -6.66 8.27
C VAL A 191 6.63 -6.66 6.80
N ALA A 192 6.65 -7.81 6.13
CA ALA A 192 6.22 -7.90 4.73
C ALA A 192 4.73 -7.54 4.58
N GLY A 193 3.87 -8.05 5.46
CA GLY A 193 2.44 -7.70 5.49
C GLY A 193 2.23 -6.21 5.76
N ALA A 194 2.96 -5.64 6.71
CA ALA A 194 2.93 -4.21 7.02
C ALA A 194 3.31 -3.34 5.81
N LEU A 195 4.39 -3.69 5.11
CA LEU A 195 4.84 -2.97 3.91
C LEU A 195 3.82 -3.03 2.77
N ILE A 196 3.18 -4.19 2.57
CA ILE A 196 2.11 -4.33 1.57
C ILE A 196 0.95 -3.41 1.92
N VAL A 197 0.44 -3.46 3.15
CA VAL A 197 -0.69 -2.62 3.59
C VAL A 197 -0.34 -1.14 3.51
N PHE A 198 0.86 -0.75 3.94
CA PHE A 198 1.33 0.63 3.83
C PHE A 198 1.30 1.12 2.38
N THR A 199 1.86 0.33 1.46
CA THR A 199 1.90 0.69 0.04
C THR A 199 0.50 0.80 -0.55
N LEU A 200 -0.37 -0.19 -0.30
CA LEU A 200 -1.76 -0.18 -0.76
C LEU A 200 -2.54 1.02 -0.19
N SER A 201 -2.29 1.38 1.06
CA SER A 201 -3.00 2.51 1.70
C SER A 201 -2.53 3.88 1.20
N VAL A 202 -1.27 4.00 0.75
CA VAL A 202 -0.72 5.27 0.23
C VAL A 202 -1.36 5.66 -1.10
N ASP A 203 -1.63 4.72 -1.98
CA ASP A 203 -2.18 4.98 -3.32
C ASP A 203 -3.70 4.74 -3.41
N GLU A 204 -4.35 4.31 -2.31
CA GLU A 204 -5.78 4.06 -2.26
C GLU A 204 -6.59 5.36 -2.39
N PHE A 205 -7.25 5.49 -3.54
CA PHE A 205 -8.07 6.66 -3.86
C PHE A 205 -9.56 6.44 -3.57
N VAL A 206 -10.10 5.28 -4.01
CA VAL A 206 -11.55 5.08 -4.07
C VAL A 206 -12.17 5.06 -2.69
N ILE A 207 -11.62 4.25 -1.79
CA ILE A 207 -12.12 4.13 -0.42
C ILE A 207 -11.94 5.45 0.33
N ALA A 208 -10.76 6.09 0.18
CA ALA A 208 -10.50 7.38 0.80
C ALA A 208 -11.49 8.45 0.31
N PHE A 209 -11.77 8.53 -1.00
CA PHE A 209 -12.68 9.51 -1.58
C PHE A 209 -14.08 9.48 -0.96
N PHE A 210 -14.61 8.30 -0.66
CA PHE A 210 -15.93 8.15 -0.07
C PHE A 210 -15.94 8.26 1.46
N THR A 211 -14.82 8.01 2.14
CA THR A 211 -14.79 7.91 3.61
C THR A 211 -14.05 9.06 4.30
N ALA A 212 -13.34 9.93 3.58
CA ALA A 212 -12.55 11.01 4.17
C ALA A 212 -13.37 12.20 4.67
N GLY A 213 -14.66 12.32 4.31
CA GLY A 213 -15.46 13.49 4.65
C GLY A 213 -14.93 14.77 3.99
N ILE A 214 -14.47 15.72 4.79
CA ILE A 214 -13.88 16.99 4.32
C ILE A 214 -12.35 16.93 4.18
N GLU A 215 -11.74 15.84 4.68
CA GLU A 215 -10.29 15.69 4.65
C GLU A 215 -9.79 15.27 3.25
N VAL A 216 -8.58 15.66 2.93
CA VAL A 216 -7.99 15.41 1.61
C VAL A 216 -6.71 14.59 1.76
N THR A 217 -6.68 13.41 1.10
CA THR A 217 -5.45 12.63 0.94
C THR A 217 -4.76 12.97 -0.37
N LEU A 218 -3.49 12.59 -0.52
CA LEU A 218 -2.71 12.88 -1.73
C LEU A 218 -3.34 12.31 -3.01
N PRO A 219 -3.87 11.06 -3.05
CA PRO A 219 -4.62 10.57 -4.21
C PRO A 219 -5.86 11.41 -4.54
N ILE A 220 -6.61 11.87 -3.53
CA ILE A 220 -7.77 12.77 -3.73
C ILE A 220 -7.31 14.12 -4.30
N LYS A 221 -6.20 14.69 -3.78
CA LYS A 221 -5.62 15.94 -4.28
C LYS A 221 -5.18 15.80 -5.73
N ILE A 222 -4.46 14.73 -6.07
CA ILE A 222 -4.05 14.44 -7.45
C ILE A 222 -5.26 14.34 -8.37
N TYR A 223 -6.29 13.60 -7.97
CA TYR A 223 -7.53 13.47 -8.74
C TYR A 223 -8.19 14.84 -8.98
N SER A 224 -8.28 15.68 -7.94
CA SER A 224 -8.86 17.01 -8.05
C SER A 224 -8.10 17.89 -9.06
N MET A 225 -6.76 17.82 -9.05
CA MET A 225 -5.92 18.56 -10.00
C MET A 225 -6.10 18.07 -11.43
N VAL A 226 -6.11 16.73 -11.64
CA VAL A 226 -6.26 16.12 -12.97
C VAL A 226 -7.65 16.41 -13.57
N ARG A 227 -8.68 16.44 -12.75
CA ARG A 227 -10.07 16.68 -13.19
C ARG A 227 -10.25 18.01 -13.94
N PHE A 228 -9.47 19.02 -13.59
CA PHE A 228 -9.52 20.35 -14.23
C PHE A 228 -8.49 20.53 -15.34
N GLY A 229 -7.78 19.47 -15.69
CA GLY A 229 -6.77 19.43 -16.76
C GLY A 229 -5.38 19.10 -16.24
N VAL A 230 -4.64 18.32 -17.02
CA VAL A 230 -3.26 17.95 -16.69
C VAL A 230 -2.36 19.16 -16.88
N THR A 231 -1.74 19.63 -15.82
CA THR A 231 -0.76 20.72 -15.83
C THR A 231 0.64 20.16 -15.54
N PRO A 232 1.71 20.90 -15.88
CA PRO A 232 3.07 20.46 -15.52
C PRO A 232 3.29 20.27 -14.01
N VAL A 233 2.52 20.97 -13.16
CA VAL A 233 2.54 20.78 -11.71
C VAL A 233 2.06 19.36 -11.33
N VAL A 234 1.01 18.87 -11.98
CA VAL A 234 0.52 17.49 -11.79
C VAL A 234 1.58 16.47 -12.21
N ASN A 235 2.24 16.73 -13.35
CA ASN A 235 3.31 15.87 -13.83
C ASN A 235 4.50 15.85 -12.85
N ALA A 236 4.87 17.01 -12.27
CA ALA A 236 5.93 17.09 -11.27
C ALA A 236 5.55 16.34 -9.98
N LEU A 237 4.30 16.48 -9.51
CA LEU A 237 3.81 15.73 -8.37
C LEU A 237 3.83 14.22 -8.61
N ALA A 238 3.34 13.76 -9.75
CA ALA A 238 3.38 12.35 -10.13
C ALA A 238 4.82 11.82 -10.26
N ALA A 239 5.74 12.62 -10.80
CA ALA A 239 7.16 12.26 -10.88
C ALA A 239 7.80 12.13 -9.48
N ILE A 240 7.46 12.99 -8.52
CA ILE A 240 7.91 12.88 -7.12
C ILE A 240 7.37 11.58 -6.49
N VAL A 241 6.07 11.32 -6.61
CA VAL A 241 5.44 10.11 -6.04
C VAL A 241 6.07 8.86 -6.63
N LEU A 242 6.28 8.82 -7.94
CA LEU A 242 6.97 7.72 -8.62
C LEU A 242 8.41 7.56 -8.10
N GLY A 243 9.15 8.65 -7.97
CA GLY A 243 10.53 8.65 -7.45
C GLY A 243 10.60 8.08 -6.02
N VAL A 244 9.70 8.52 -5.15
CA VAL A 244 9.59 8.00 -3.77
C VAL A 244 9.28 6.50 -3.78
N SER A 245 8.32 6.07 -4.61
CA SER A 245 7.95 4.65 -4.73
C SER A 245 9.13 3.79 -5.19
N ILE A 246 9.88 4.25 -6.19
CA ILE A 246 11.09 3.54 -6.67
C ILE A 246 12.14 3.45 -5.55
N VAL A 247 12.39 4.53 -4.83
CA VAL A 247 13.36 4.54 -3.72
C VAL A 247 12.95 3.57 -2.62
N LEU A 248 11.67 3.52 -2.25
CA LEU A 248 11.15 2.60 -1.25
C LEU A 248 11.30 1.14 -1.69
N VAL A 249 10.97 0.82 -2.94
CA VAL A 249 11.14 -0.53 -3.49
C VAL A 249 12.60 -0.95 -3.50
N LEU A 250 13.51 -0.08 -3.95
CA LEU A 250 14.94 -0.36 -3.98
C LEU A 250 15.51 -0.53 -2.56
N ALA A 251 15.06 0.26 -1.60
CA ALA A 251 15.44 0.12 -0.21
C ALA A 251 14.97 -1.23 0.37
N ALA A 252 13.72 -1.62 0.11
CA ALA A 252 13.17 -2.90 0.54
C ALA A 252 13.94 -4.10 -0.06
N LEU A 253 14.29 -4.03 -1.34
CA LEU A 253 15.07 -5.08 -2.02
C LEU A 253 16.49 -5.20 -1.43
N ARG A 254 17.14 -4.09 -1.09
CA ARG A 254 18.48 -4.10 -0.47
C ARG A 254 18.46 -4.68 0.95
N LEU A 255 17.42 -4.42 1.71
CA LEU A 255 17.26 -4.99 3.06
C LEU A 255 17.08 -6.53 2.99
N ARG A 256 16.29 -7.01 2.04
CA ARG A 256 16.10 -8.46 1.80
C ARG A 256 17.39 -9.17 1.38
N GLY A 257 18.23 -8.54 0.56
CA GLY A 257 19.48 -9.15 0.07
C GLY A 257 20.53 -9.35 1.16
N ARG A 258 20.43 -8.64 2.31
CA ARG A 258 21.34 -8.80 3.45
C ARG A 258 21.00 -10.00 4.34
N GLU A 259 19.76 -10.50 4.29
CA GLU A 259 19.32 -11.66 5.08
C GLU A 259 19.57 -13.00 4.34
N ALA A 260 19.93 -12.97 3.05
CA ALA A 260 20.10 -14.16 2.22
C ALA A 260 21.53 -14.72 2.16
N HIS A 261 22.47 -14.16 2.94
CA HIS A 261 23.82 -14.72 3.08
C HIS A 261 24.02 -15.17 4.53
N PRO A 262 23.98 -16.51 4.80
CA PRO A 262 24.43 -17.09 6.06
C PRO A 262 25.95 -16.99 6.20
#